data_35a888b29784affdc65822a21ccaa167
#
_entry.id   35a888b29784affdc65822a21ccaa167
#
_cell.length_a   1.000
_cell.length_b   1.000
_cell.length_c   1.000
_cell.angle_alpha   90.00
_cell.angle_beta   90.00
_cell.angle_gamma   90.00
#
_symmetry.space_group_name_H-M   'P 1'
#
loop_
_entity.id
_entity.type
_entity.pdbx_description
1 polymer ?
#
loop_
_entity_poly.entity_id
_entity_poly.type
_entity_poly.pdbx_seq_one_letter_code
_entity_poly.pdbx_strand_id
1 'polypeptide(L)'
;NVIYGYYSKDLSLKVKSGKMTKARKGDFLSPFAPIGYRKAEGNKNQLVIDKDSADIVRRIFRLAGMGMTTKEITRLFNTEKIPTASMIKNRQGHHHKWWNGVEGADLWDHSMVTRILRDERYLGSVIYGKRYRPQVGSRQTLKSQKSDWIVVEETHEPLVTAEEVQGAKDN
;
A
#
# COMPACT_ATOMS: atom_id res chain seq x y z
N ASN A 1 -6.48 8.32 38.64
CA ASN A 1 -5.86 8.60 37.32
C ASN A 1 -6.86 8.85 36.19
N VAL A 2 -8.02 9.44 36.51
CA VAL A 2 -9.08 9.82 35.55
C VAL A 2 -8.57 10.91 34.60
N ILE A 3 -7.78 11.88 35.09
CA ILE A 3 -7.23 13.01 34.33
C ILE A 3 -6.32 12.54 33.16
N TYR A 4 -5.45 11.55 33.39
CA TYR A 4 -4.61 11.00 32.34
C TYR A 4 -5.42 10.25 31.26
N GLY A 5 -6.54 9.63 31.64
CA GLY A 5 -7.45 8.98 30.70
C GLY A 5 -8.16 9.97 29.77
N TYR A 6 -8.60 11.11 30.29
CA TYR A 6 -9.22 12.18 29.50
C TYR A 6 -8.23 12.86 28.55
N TYR A 7 -7.03 13.17 29.03
CA TYR A 7 -5.97 13.77 28.23
C TYR A 7 -5.56 12.85 27.07
N SER A 8 -5.40 11.57 27.31
CA SER A 8 -5.05 10.58 26.30
C SER A 8 -6.15 10.39 25.24
N LYS A 9 -7.43 10.43 25.65
CA LYS A 9 -8.57 10.39 24.72
C LYS A 9 -8.63 11.64 23.85
N ASP A 10 -8.51 12.82 24.44
CA ASP A 10 -8.54 14.10 23.71
C ASP A 10 -7.38 14.20 22.71
N LEU A 11 -6.17 13.85 23.12
CA LEU A 11 -5.01 13.79 22.23
C LEU A 11 -5.21 12.81 21.07
N SER A 12 -5.79 11.65 21.33
CA SER A 12 -6.07 10.64 20.30
C SER A 12 -7.11 11.14 19.29
N LEU A 13 -8.15 11.85 19.73
CA LEU A 13 -9.16 12.46 18.87
C LEU A 13 -8.56 13.57 18.01
N LYS A 14 -7.69 14.42 18.55
CA LYS A 14 -6.97 15.47 17.80
C LYS A 14 -6.06 14.88 16.74
N VAL A 15 -5.31 13.84 17.07
CA VAL A 15 -4.45 13.12 16.11
C VAL A 15 -5.28 12.46 14.99
N LYS A 16 -6.43 11.85 15.33
CA LYS A 16 -7.33 11.24 14.35
C LYS A 16 -7.92 12.31 13.42
N SER A 17 -8.40 13.41 13.96
CA SER A 17 -8.93 14.54 13.19
C SER A 17 -7.88 15.12 12.25
N GLY A 18 -6.66 15.38 12.72
CA GLY A 18 -5.55 15.85 11.89
C GLY A 18 -5.20 14.90 10.75
N LYS A 19 -5.21 13.58 10.99
CA LYS A 19 -5.02 12.58 9.93
C LYS A 19 -6.15 12.59 8.90
N MET A 20 -7.39 12.73 9.32
CA MET A 20 -8.53 12.83 8.41
C MET A 20 -8.46 14.08 7.54
N THR A 21 -8.06 15.21 8.11
CA THR A 21 -7.87 16.46 7.35
C THR A 21 -6.80 16.31 6.28
N LYS A 22 -5.67 15.70 6.61
CA LYS A 22 -4.60 15.39 5.65
C LYS A 22 -5.08 14.39 4.58
N ALA A 23 -5.80 13.34 4.98
CA ALA A 23 -6.33 12.36 4.05
C ALA A 23 -7.28 12.99 3.01
N ARG A 24 -8.15 13.92 3.43
CA ARG A 24 -9.05 14.66 2.53
C ARG A 24 -8.33 15.58 1.55
N LYS A 25 -7.09 15.97 1.85
CA LYS A 25 -6.21 16.71 0.93
C LYS A 25 -5.47 15.81 -0.06
N GLY A 26 -5.64 14.49 0.04
CA GLY A 26 -4.93 13.52 -0.79
C GLY A 26 -3.53 13.16 -0.29
N ASP A 27 -3.17 13.53 0.94
CA ASP A 27 -1.90 13.19 1.53
C ASP A 27 -1.77 11.68 1.73
N PHE A 28 -0.64 11.11 1.31
CA PHE A 28 -0.29 9.72 1.57
C PHE A 28 0.23 9.56 3.01
N LEU A 29 -0.55 8.92 3.86
CA LEU A 29 -0.30 8.87 5.31
C LEU A 29 0.38 7.59 5.80
N SER A 30 0.59 6.59 4.94
CA SER A 30 1.28 5.36 5.34
C SER A 30 2.78 5.58 5.52
N PRO A 31 3.43 4.87 6.44
CA PRO A 31 4.87 5.02 6.67
C PRO A 31 5.71 4.59 5.45
N PHE A 32 5.24 3.58 4.70
CA PHE A 32 5.94 3.04 3.54
C PHE A 32 5.12 3.21 2.26
N ALA A 33 5.78 3.64 1.19
CA ALA A 33 5.21 3.64 -0.14
C ALA A 33 4.96 2.19 -0.63
N PRO A 34 3.92 1.93 -1.45
CA PRO A 34 3.77 0.64 -2.12
C PRO A 34 4.89 0.43 -3.14
N ILE A 35 5.15 -0.84 -3.51
CA ILE A 35 6.10 -1.15 -4.58
C ILE A 35 5.69 -0.39 -5.86
N GLY A 36 6.65 0.09 -6.63
CA GLY A 36 6.41 0.93 -7.82
C GLY A 36 6.37 2.42 -7.52
N TYR A 37 6.23 2.80 -6.23
CA TYR A 37 6.29 4.18 -5.76
C TYR A 37 7.33 4.38 -4.67
N ARG A 38 7.81 5.60 -4.56
CA ARG A 38 8.58 6.10 -3.42
C ARG A 38 7.97 7.40 -2.92
N LYS A 39 8.35 7.84 -1.75
CA LYS A 39 7.97 9.16 -1.24
C LYS A 39 8.82 10.23 -1.90
N ALA A 40 8.19 11.36 -2.23
CA ALA A 40 8.91 12.50 -2.81
C ALA A 40 9.95 13.06 -1.83
N GLU A 41 11.06 13.52 -2.35
CA GLU A 41 12.03 14.28 -1.59
C GLU A 41 11.40 15.57 -1.07
N GLY A 42 11.60 15.88 0.22
CA GLY A 42 10.99 17.05 0.85
C GLY A 42 9.50 16.95 1.18
N ASN A 43 8.76 15.99 0.61
CA ASN A 43 7.35 15.75 0.94
C ASN A 43 7.02 14.27 1.11
N LYS A 44 7.14 13.76 2.32
CA LYS A 44 6.83 12.35 2.65
C LYS A 44 5.37 11.95 2.49
N ASN A 45 4.46 12.90 2.25
CA ASN A 45 3.04 12.64 2.04
C ASN A 45 2.67 12.57 0.54
N GLN A 46 3.63 12.76 -0.35
CA GLN A 46 3.47 12.67 -1.79
C GLN A 46 4.15 11.40 -2.32
N LEU A 47 3.42 10.64 -3.16
CA LEU A 47 3.97 9.51 -3.90
C LEU A 47 4.51 9.98 -5.25
N VAL A 48 5.66 9.43 -5.63
CA VAL A 48 6.25 9.59 -6.96
C VAL A 48 6.66 8.22 -7.47
N ILE A 49 6.71 8.04 -8.77
CA ILE A 49 7.09 6.78 -9.42
C ILE A 49 8.54 6.42 -9.02
N ASP A 50 8.73 5.19 -8.59
CA ASP A 50 10.04 4.59 -8.34
C ASP A 50 10.46 3.79 -9.58
N LYS A 51 11.39 4.32 -10.36
CA LYS A 51 11.83 3.71 -11.62
C LYS A 51 12.36 2.29 -11.45
N ASP A 52 12.96 1.98 -10.30
CA ASP A 52 13.56 0.67 -10.05
C ASP A 52 12.53 -0.43 -9.83
N SER A 53 11.32 -0.08 -9.41
CA SER A 53 10.25 -1.04 -9.08
C SER A 53 8.95 -0.85 -9.87
N ALA A 54 8.79 0.24 -10.60
CA ALA A 54 7.58 0.53 -11.36
C ALA A 54 7.30 -0.53 -12.44
N ASP A 55 8.34 -0.99 -13.13
CA ASP A 55 8.20 -1.98 -14.20
C ASP A 55 7.78 -3.35 -13.70
N ILE A 56 8.12 -3.69 -12.45
CA ILE A 56 7.64 -4.91 -11.80
C ILE A 56 6.12 -4.88 -11.69
N VAL A 57 5.56 -3.76 -11.22
CA VAL A 57 4.11 -3.58 -11.07
C VAL A 57 3.41 -3.60 -12.42
N ARG A 58 3.91 -2.81 -13.40
CA ARG A 58 3.35 -2.80 -14.76
C ARG A 58 3.35 -4.19 -15.39
N ARG A 59 4.42 -4.96 -15.17
CA ARG A 59 4.52 -6.33 -15.66
C ARG A 59 3.47 -7.25 -15.03
N ILE A 60 3.19 -7.10 -13.72
CA ILE A 60 2.13 -7.87 -13.04
C ILE A 60 0.77 -7.62 -13.71
N PHE A 61 0.40 -6.35 -13.92
CA PHE A 61 -0.87 -6.01 -14.56
C PHE A 61 -0.94 -6.52 -16.00
N ARG A 62 0.13 -6.39 -16.77
CA ARG A 62 0.21 -6.90 -18.15
C ARG A 62 0.02 -8.42 -18.22
N LEU A 63 0.72 -9.18 -17.37
CA LEU A 63 0.61 -10.63 -17.34
C LEU A 63 -0.77 -11.10 -16.90
N ALA A 64 -1.38 -10.44 -15.90
CA ALA A 64 -2.75 -10.70 -15.48
C ALA A 64 -3.74 -10.38 -16.60
N GLY A 65 -3.57 -9.27 -17.33
CA GLY A 65 -4.38 -8.92 -18.50
C GLY A 65 -4.26 -9.90 -19.68
N MET A 66 -3.15 -10.63 -19.76
CA MET A 66 -2.94 -11.73 -20.72
C MET A 66 -3.56 -13.07 -20.24
N GLY A 67 -4.24 -13.10 -19.10
CA GLY A 67 -4.90 -14.28 -18.56
C GLY A 67 -4.03 -15.15 -17.63
N MET A 68 -2.83 -14.72 -17.26
CA MET A 68 -2.03 -15.45 -16.27
C MET A 68 -2.63 -15.32 -14.87
N THR A 69 -2.76 -16.46 -14.20
CA THR A 69 -3.19 -16.50 -12.81
C THR A 69 -2.14 -15.92 -11.87
N THR A 70 -2.57 -15.48 -10.69
CA THR A 70 -1.62 -14.97 -9.66
C THR A 70 -0.56 -15.99 -9.26
N LYS A 71 -0.88 -17.28 -9.30
CA LYS A 71 0.07 -18.38 -9.02
C LYS A 71 1.13 -18.52 -10.12
N GLU A 72 0.73 -18.42 -11.38
CA GLU A 72 1.64 -18.47 -12.52
C GLU A 72 2.59 -17.28 -12.53
N ILE A 73 2.08 -16.06 -12.30
CA ILE A 73 2.89 -14.86 -12.17
C ILE A 73 3.90 -15.02 -11.03
N THR A 74 3.47 -15.54 -9.89
CA THR A 74 4.35 -15.81 -8.74
C THR A 74 5.46 -16.78 -9.09
N ARG A 75 5.15 -17.90 -9.75
CA ARG A 75 6.15 -18.89 -10.19
C ARG A 75 7.16 -18.27 -11.15
N LEU A 76 6.68 -17.52 -12.14
CA LEU A 76 7.51 -16.83 -13.11
C LEU A 76 8.48 -15.87 -12.42
N PHE A 77 7.99 -15.03 -11.52
CA PHE A 77 8.81 -14.05 -10.80
C PHE A 77 9.86 -14.70 -9.90
N ASN A 78 9.52 -15.81 -9.25
CA ASN A 78 10.47 -16.57 -8.45
C ASN A 78 11.54 -17.27 -9.31
N THR A 79 11.15 -17.81 -10.46
CA THR A 79 12.09 -18.42 -11.42
C THR A 79 13.07 -17.38 -11.97
N GLU A 80 12.59 -16.20 -12.30
CA GLU A 80 13.41 -15.08 -12.79
C GLU A 80 14.13 -14.32 -11.69
N LYS A 81 13.93 -14.69 -10.42
CA LYS A 81 14.51 -14.01 -9.24
C LYS A 81 14.21 -12.53 -9.19
N ILE A 82 12.99 -12.13 -9.58
CA ILE A 82 12.53 -10.74 -9.50
C ILE A 82 12.48 -10.32 -8.03
N PRO A 83 13.08 -9.18 -7.64
CA PRO A 83 13.12 -8.78 -6.24
C PRO A 83 11.72 -8.45 -5.70
N THR A 84 11.43 -8.89 -4.48
CA THR A 84 10.19 -8.53 -3.78
C THR A 84 10.24 -7.08 -3.26
N ALA A 85 9.06 -6.54 -2.89
CA ALA A 85 8.97 -5.22 -2.27
C ALA A 85 9.87 -5.08 -1.02
N SER A 86 10.04 -6.15 -0.26
CA SER A 86 10.90 -6.20 0.92
C SER A 86 12.37 -6.08 0.55
N MET A 87 12.81 -6.83 -0.46
CA MET A 87 14.18 -6.77 -0.95
C MET A 87 14.53 -5.37 -1.49
N ILE A 88 13.62 -4.76 -2.25
CA ILE A 88 13.80 -3.42 -2.80
C ILE A 88 13.94 -2.40 -1.66
N LYS A 89 13.05 -2.45 -0.67
CA LYS A 89 13.11 -1.55 0.50
C LYS A 89 14.38 -1.74 1.32
N ASN A 90 14.83 -2.97 1.50
CA ASN A 90 16.09 -3.24 2.19
C ASN A 90 17.29 -2.63 1.44
N ARG A 91 17.33 -2.73 0.11
CA ARG A 91 18.36 -2.07 -0.73
C ARG A 91 18.32 -0.55 -0.61
N GLN A 92 17.14 0.04 -0.41
CA GLN A 92 16.93 1.47 -0.20
C GLN A 92 17.22 1.93 1.26
N GLY A 93 17.76 1.06 2.11
CA GLY A 93 18.13 1.38 3.50
C GLY A 93 16.99 1.28 4.51
N HIS A 94 15.82 0.79 4.13
CA HIS A 94 14.69 0.55 5.03
C HIS A 94 14.80 -0.84 5.68
N HIS A 95 15.75 -1.00 6.60
CA HIS A 95 15.97 -2.27 7.28
C HIS A 95 14.88 -2.56 8.30
N HIS A 96 14.01 -3.52 8.01
CA HIS A 96 13.09 -4.10 8.99
C HIS A 96 13.73 -5.32 9.66
N LYS A 97 14.05 -5.22 10.95
CA LYS A 97 14.72 -6.29 11.72
C LYS A 97 14.03 -7.65 11.64
N TRP A 98 12.72 -7.68 11.47
CA TRP A 98 11.94 -8.93 11.45
C TRP A 98 11.83 -9.61 10.07
N TRP A 99 12.43 -9.00 9.03
CA TRP A 99 12.56 -9.64 7.71
C TRP A 99 13.90 -10.36 7.54
N ASN A 100 14.89 -10.02 8.35
CA ASN A 100 16.22 -10.63 8.27
C ASN A 100 16.18 -12.04 8.84
N GLY A 101 16.40 -13.05 7.98
CA GLY A 101 16.47 -14.45 8.38
C GLY A 101 15.12 -15.19 8.38
N VAL A 102 14.03 -14.60 7.91
CA VAL A 102 12.79 -15.34 7.68
C VAL A 102 12.91 -16.10 6.37
N GLU A 103 12.84 -17.42 6.42
CA GLU A 103 12.87 -18.30 5.24
C GLU A 103 11.72 -17.92 4.28
N GLY A 104 12.05 -17.75 3.00
CA GLY A 104 11.08 -17.38 1.96
C GLY A 104 10.66 -15.89 1.94
N ALA A 105 11.24 -15.02 2.78
CA ALA A 105 10.93 -13.58 2.76
C ALA A 105 11.37 -12.88 1.46
N ASP A 106 12.24 -13.49 0.70
CA ASP A 106 12.75 -13.06 -0.60
C ASP A 106 11.96 -13.62 -1.79
N LEU A 107 10.97 -14.48 -1.53
CA LEU A 107 10.12 -15.08 -2.56
C LEU A 107 8.79 -14.35 -2.70
N TRP A 108 8.32 -14.27 -3.93
CA TRP A 108 6.96 -13.83 -4.22
C TRP A 108 5.96 -14.89 -3.76
N ASP A 109 4.84 -14.41 -3.22
CA ASP A 109 3.66 -15.20 -2.88
C ASP A 109 2.45 -14.69 -3.67
N HIS A 110 1.51 -15.58 -4.00
CA HIS A 110 0.32 -15.22 -4.77
C HIS A 110 -0.54 -14.15 -4.08
N SER A 111 -0.50 -14.06 -2.76
CA SER A 111 -1.21 -13.01 -2.01
C SER A 111 -0.58 -11.63 -2.21
N MET A 112 0.73 -11.56 -2.47
CA MET A 112 1.40 -10.31 -2.81
C MET A 112 0.94 -9.81 -4.17
N VAL A 113 0.88 -10.69 -5.17
CA VAL A 113 0.37 -10.37 -6.51
C VAL A 113 -1.10 -9.94 -6.44
N THR A 114 -1.94 -10.69 -5.72
CA THR A 114 -3.36 -10.36 -5.53
C THR A 114 -3.54 -8.99 -4.87
N ARG A 115 -2.72 -8.64 -3.88
CA ARG A 115 -2.77 -7.31 -3.23
C ARG A 115 -2.41 -6.20 -4.19
N ILE A 116 -1.42 -6.40 -5.06
CA ILE A 116 -1.01 -5.42 -6.07
C ILE A 116 -2.16 -5.21 -7.07
N LEU A 117 -2.73 -6.26 -7.61
CA LEU A 117 -3.82 -6.17 -8.60
C LEU A 117 -5.10 -5.52 -8.06
N ARG A 118 -5.31 -5.51 -6.73
CA ARG A 118 -6.46 -4.90 -6.05
C ARG A 118 -6.18 -3.52 -5.47
N ASP A 119 -4.99 -3.00 -5.65
CA ASP A 119 -4.58 -1.76 -5.00
C ASP A 119 -4.87 -0.55 -5.90
N GLU A 120 -5.90 0.20 -5.55
CA GLU A 120 -6.37 1.37 -6.29
C GLU A 120 -5.35 2.53 -6.31
N ARG A 121 -4.31 2.48 -5.47
CA ARG A 121 -3.23 3.46 -5.50
C ARG A 121 -2.47 3.46 -6.82
N TYR A 122 -2.45 2.34 -7.52
CA TYR A 122 -1.82 2.25 -8.85
C TYR A 122 -2.58 3.01 -9.94
N LEU A 123 -3.85 3.38 -9.68
CA LEU A 123 -4.64 4.29 -10.50
C LEU A 123 -4.47 5.78 -10.12
N GLY A 124 -3.57 6.11 -9.21
CA GLY A 124 -3.35 7.49 -8.77
C GLY A 124 -4.22 7.95 -7.59
N SER A 125 -4.99 7.04 -6.97
CA SER A 125 -5.89 7.37 -5.86
C SER A 125 -5.27 7.05 -4.50
N VAL A 126 -5.60 7.84 -3.49
CA VAL A 126 -5.30 7.54 -2.08
C VAL A 126 -6.59 7.25 -1.34
N ILE A 127 -6.61 6.15 -0.58
CA ILE A 127 -7.78 5.75 0.21
C ILE A 127 -7.37 5.65 1.67
N TYR A 128 -8.13 6.34 2.50
CA TYR A 128 -7.99 6.33 3.94
C TYR A 128 -9.28 5.84 4.61
N GLY A 129 -9.15 5.22 5.80
CA GLY A 129 -10.31 4.84 6.60
C GLY A 129 -10.87 3.45 6.30
N LYS A 130 -10.21 2.59 5.51
CA LYS A 130 -10.63 1.18 5.27
C LYS A 130 -10.76 0.35 6.55
N ARG A 131 -10.05 0.77 7.62
CA ARG A 131 -10.07 0.11 8.92
C ARG A 131 -10.02 1.15 10.03
N TYR A 132 -10.62 0.82 11.17
CA TYR A 132 -10.59 1.67 12.35
C TYR A 132 -10.38 0.83 13.63
N ARG A 133 -9.94 1.49 14.69
CA ARG A 133 -9.90 0.92 16.04
C ARG A 133 -11.11 1.43 16.80
N PRO A 134 -11.96 0.53 17.37
CA PRO A 134 -13.22 0.94 18.02
C PRO A 134 -12.98 1.79 19.27
N GLN A 135 -11.88 1.56 19.95
CA GLN A 135 -11.52 2.30 21.18
C GLN A 135 -10.04 2.69 21.17
N VAL A 136 -9.72 3.76 21.87
CA VAL A 136 -8.34 4.19 22.12
C VAL A 136 -7.62 3.10 22.92
N GLY A 137 -6.45 2.67 22.46
CA GLY A 137 -5.68 1.59 23.07
C GLY A 137 -6.11 0.17 22.66
N SER A 138 -7.22 0.01 21.93
CA SER A 138 -7.63 -1.29 21.41
C SER A 138 -6.59 -1.87 20.45
N ARG A 139 -6.27 -3.16 20.62
CA ARG A 139 -5.48 -3.94 19.66
C ARG A 139 -6.33 -4.42 18.49
N GLN A 140 -7.66 -4.48 18.67
CA GLN A 140 -8.59 -4.90 17.64
C GLN A 140 -8.75 -3.85 16.56
N THR A 141 -8.69 -4.28 15.29
CA THR A 141 -8.91 -3.43 14.12
C THR A 141 -10.10 -3.99 13.34
N LEU A 142 -11.12 -3.18 13.13
CA LEU A 142 -12.33 -3.52 12.40
C LEU A 142 -12.31 -2.92 10.99
N LYS A 143 -13.01 -3.55 10.06
CA LYS A 143 -13.26 -2.99 8.72
C LYS A 143 -14.35 -1.92 8.84
N SER A 144 -14.17 -0.78 8.17
CA SER A 144 -15.20 0.24 8.00
C SER A 144 -16.04 -0.04 6.76
N GLN A 145 -17.24 0.53 6.71
CA GLN A 145 -18.06 0.52 5.50
C GLN A 145 -17.40 1.37 4.42
N LYS A 146 -17.67 1.05 3.14
CA LYS A 146 -17.11 1.80 2.02
C LYS A 146 -17.53 3.27 2.02
N SER A 147 -18.74 3.57 2.50
CA SER A 147 -19.27 4.93 2.67
C SER A 147 -18.41 5.80 3.59
N ASP A 148 -17.66 5.19 4.52
CA ASP A 148 -16.82 5.90 5.48
C ASP A 148 -15.40 6.13 4.98
N TRP A 149 -15.08 5.62 3.80
CA TRP A 149 -13.75 5.77 3.23
C TRP A 149 -13.56 7.18 2.67
N ILE A 150 -12.39 7.74 2.91
CA ILE A 150 -11.95 8.96 2.25
C ILE A 150 -11.16 8.53 1.02
N VAL A 151 -11.74 8.76 -0.16
CA VAL A 151 -11.11 8.47 -1.45
C VAL A 151 -10.76 9.80 -2.11
N VAL A 152 -9.51 9.98 -2.48
CA VAL A 152 -9.05 11.15 -3.23
C VAL A 152 -8.34 10.64 -4.48
N GLU A 153 -8.86 11.02 -5.63
CA GLU A 153 -8.32 10.66 -6.94
C GLU A 153 -7.25 11.65 -7.38
N GLU A 154 -6.45 11.26 -8.37
CA GLU A 154 -5.43 12.13 -9.00
C GLU A 154 -4.42 12.74 -8.02
N THR A 155 -4.10 12.01 -6.95
CA THR A 155 -3.14 12.50 -5.94
C THR A 155 -1.68 12.31 -6.36
N HIS A 156 -1.43 11.40 -7.28
CA HIS A 156 -0.11 11.07 -7.81
C HIS A 156 -0.23 10.41 -9.19
N GLU A 157 0.87 10.36 -9.92
CA GLU A 157 0.92 9.77 -11.26
C GLU A 157 0.55 8.27 -11.21
N PRO A 158 -0.44 7.80 -12.01
CA PRO A 158 -0.81 6.40 -12.05
C PRO A 158 0.28 5.56 -12.73
N LEU A 159 0.48 4.33 -12.26
CA LEU A 159 1.37 3.36 -12.90
C LEU A 159 0.69 2.55 -13.99
N VAL A 160 -0.63 2.40 -13.89
CA VAL A 160 -1.45 1.61 -14.80
C VAL A 160 -2.74 2.36 -15.13
N THR A 161 -3.35 2.02 -16.25
CA THR A 161 -4.64 2.58 -16.68
C THR A 161 -5.81 1.81 -16.09
N ALA A 162 -7.01 2.41 -16.11
CA ALA A 162 -8.24 1.75 -15.70
C ALA A 162 -8.53 0.50 -16.55
N GLU A 163 -8.18 0.54 -17.84
CA GLU A 163 -8.35 -0.58 -18.78
C GLU A 163 -7.44 -1.76 -18.41
N GLU A 164 -6.17 -1.50 -18.07
CA GLU A 164 -5.24 -2.53 -17.60
C GLU A 164 -5.71 -3.19 -16.29
N VAL A 165 -6.27 -2.39 -15.38
CA VAL A 165 -6.85 -2.90 -14.14
C VAL A 165 -8.09 -3.74 -14.40
N GLN A 166 -8.96 -3.32 -15.32
CA GLN A 166 -10.16 -4.07 -15.68
C GLN A 166 -9.79 -5.39 -16.37
N GLY A 167 -8.90 -5.36 -17.36
CA GLY A 167 -8.41 -6.57 -18.02
C GLY A 167 -7.79 -7.59 -17.08
N ALA A 168 -7.11 -7.12 -16.02
CA ALA A 168 -6.55 -7.99 -14.99
C ALA A 168 -7.59 -8.57 -14.01
N LYS A 169 -8.82 -8.03 -13.97
CA LYS A 169 -9.92 -8.53 -13.12
C LYS A 169 -10.82 -9.52 -13.86
N ASP A 170 -10.91 -9.39 -15.17
CA ASP A 170 -11.82 -10.18 -16.01
C ASP A 170 -11.26 -11.59 -16.34
N ASN A 171 -10.00 -11.82 -15.98
CA ASN A 171 -9.26 -13.07 -16.08
C ASN A 171 -8.93 -13.64 -14.69
#